data_69c0d1c585e7a6f9e2a1e4e12eb0c781
#
_entry.id   69c0d1c585e7a6f9e2a1e4e12eb0c781
#
_cell.length_a   1.000
_cell.length_b   1.000
_cell.length_c   1.000
_cell.angle_alpha   90.00
_cell.angle_beta   90.00
_cell.angle_gamma   90.00
#
_symmetry.space_group_name_H-M   'P 1'
#
loop_
_entity.id
_entity.type
_entity.pdbx_description
1 polymer ?
#
loop_
_entity_poly.entity_id
_entity_poly.type
_entity_poly.pdbx_seq_one_letter_code
_entity_poly.pdbx_strand_id
1 'polypeptide(L)'
;MPRTTLALSSFVSGEFSAKLDGRTDFEKYSSGCKTLENMLVHPQGAATRRVGTQFISEIKDSSAKTRLIPFEFSTTQTYMLEFGNLYIRFFKDKGQITEGNKTITGITAANPAVVTSSSHGYSNGDFVIITGVVGMTQVNGKTFKVADQTTNTFELQDVDGTDINSSAYTAYSSGGIANKIYQITTSYTTAQLPDLKFAQSADVMFICHNSHEVSKLSRTGHTSWTLSEVDFAETGPYLSENTTATTLTPASSGTGTGVNITASSTTGINGGDGCQTTDVGRILKFNSGEAKITA
;
A
#
# COMPACT_ATOMS: atom_id res chain seq x y z
N MET A 1 42.36 46.87 18.99
CA MET A 1 40.89 47.06 18.85
C MET A 1 40.20 45.95 19.61
N PRO A 2 39.25 46.23 20.49
CA PRO A 2 38.50 45.16 21.17
C PRO A 2 37.70 44.37 20.12
N ARG A 3 37.81 43.05 20.16
CA ARG A 3 36.98 42.14 19.36
C ARG A 3 35.55 42.18 19.90
N THR A 4 34.61 42.69 19.13
CA THR A 4 33.20 42.61 19.46
C THR A 4 32.71 41.21 19.05
N THR A 5 32.34 40.41 20.02
CA THR A 5 31.76 39.08 19.75
C THR A 5 30.28 39.26 19.58
N LEU A 6 29.77 38.97 18.41
CA LEU A 6 28.33 38.94 18.16
C LEU A 6 27.77 37.60 18.69
N ALA A 7 26.90 37.66 19.69
CA ALA A 7 26.25 36.47 20.24
C ALA A 7 24.92 36.28 19.55
N LEU A 8 24.73 35.14 18.87
CA LEU A 8 23.44 34.73 18.32
C LEU A 8 22.73 33.89 19.41
N SER A 9 21.69 34.43 20.01
CA SER A 9 20.99 33.82 21.15
C SER A 9 19.72 33.07 20.77
N SER A 10 19.27 33.20 19.54
CA SER A 10 18.02 32.58 19.06
C SER A 10 18.12 32.22 17.58
N PHE A 11 17.49 31.12 17.21
CA PHE A 11 17.36 30.64 15.81
C PHE A 11 15.91 30.61 15.33
N VAL A 12 14.99 31.31 16.00
CA VAL A 12 13.55 31.27 15.73
C VAL A 12 13.20 31.60 14.28
N SER A 13 13.99 32.46 13.64
CA SER A 13 13.77 32.84 12.21
C SER A 13 14.30 31.80 11.22
N GLY A 14 14.98 30.74 11.69
CA GLY A 14 15.46 29.64 10.86
C GLY A 14 16.59 30.04 9.90
N GLU A 15 16.63 29.38 8.75
CA GLU A 15 17.59 29.62 7.68
C GLU A 15 17.08 30.72 6.74
N PHE A 16 17.94 31.67 6.41
CA PHE A 16 17.60 32.74 5.48
C PHE A 16 18.05 32.44 4.05
N SER A 17 17.25 32.88 3.13
CA SER A 17 17.63 32.92 1.73
C SER A 17 18.85 33.81 1.51
N ALA A 18 19.76 33.43 0.61
CA ALA A 18 20.91 34.24 0.22
C ALA A 18 20.52 35.67 -0.25
N LYS A 19 19.27 35.91 -0.63
CA LYS A 19 18.76 37.25 -0.99
C LYS A 19 18.66 38.20 0.21
N LEU A 20 18.70 37.66 1.44
CA LEU A 20 18.67 38.44 2.68
C LEU A 20 20.08 38.62 3.28
N ASP A 21 21.13 38.14 2.63
CA ASP A 21 22.50 38.31 3.10
C ASP A 21 22.84 39.80 3.28
N GLY A 22 23.29 40.16 4.48
CA GLY A 22 23.64 41.55 4.81
C GLY A 22 22.48 42.51 5.10
N ARG A 23 21.22 42.04 5.06
CA ARG A 23 20.03 42.86 5.35
C ARG A 23 19.82 42.99 6.86
N THR A 24 20.74 43.72 7.52
CA THR A 24 20.67 43.96 8.99
C THR A 24 19.53 44.90 9.39
N ASP A 25 18.88 45.56 8.42
CA ASP A 25 17.67 46.37 8.59
C ASP A 25 16.41 45.52 8.88
N PHE A 26 16.50 44.22 8.64
CA PHE A 26 15.38 43.28 8.90
C PHE A 26 15.40 42.85 10.36
N GLU A 27 14.34 43.14 11.11
CA GLU A 27 14.24 42.91 12.56
C GLU A 27 14.59 41.47 12.97
N LYS A 28 14.14 40.49 12.17
CA LYS A 28 14.38 39.06 12.45
C LYS A 28 15.77 38.57 12.05
N TYR A 29 16.61 39.44 11.45
CA TYR A 29 17.96 39.06 10.98
C TYR A 29 18.83 38.54 12.11
N SER A 30 18.69 39.14 13.33
CA SER A 30 19.46 38.74 14.54
C SER A 30 19.03 37.40 15.13
N SER A 31 17.93 36.81 14.68
CA SER A 31 17.41 35.51 15.16
C SER A 31 17.39 34.43 14.08
N GLY A 32 18.08 34.61 12.98
CA GLY A 32 18.24 33.64 11.92
C GLY A 32 19.70 33.32 11.62
N CYS A 33 19.93 32.38 10.76
CA CYS A 33 21.28 31.99 10.33
C CYS A 33 21.33 31.73 8.82
N LYS A 34 22.54 31.67 8.30
CA LYS A 34 22.77 31.45 6.85
C LYS A 34 22.57 29.98 6.47
N THR A 35 22.87 29.03 7.37
CA THR A 35 22.77 27.60 7.10
C THR A 35 22.26 26.91 8.35
N LEU A 36 21.19 26.12 8.22
CA LEU A 36 20.56 25.36 9.33
C LEU A 36 20.19 23.94 8.90
N GLU A 37 21.11 23.28 8.24
CA GLU A 37 20.89 21.94 7.72
C GLU A 37 20.80 20.89 8.85
N ASN A 38 19.83 19.95 8.71
CA ASN A 38 19.62 18.85 9.65
C ASN A 38 19.38 19.26 11.11
N MET A 39 18.78 20.43 11.32
CA MET A 39 18.42 20.95 12.64
C MET A 39 16.92 21.25 12.72
N LEU A 40 16.37 21.17 13.93
CA LEU A 40 15.01 21.56 14.27
C LEU A 40 15.08 22.81 15.15
N VAL A 41 14.34 23.85 14.76
CA VAL A 41 14.23 25.08 15.53
C VAL A 41 13.08 24.95 16.51
N HIS A 42 13.36 25.28 17.78
CA HIS A 42 12.35 25.34 18.81
C HIS A 42 11.80 26.77 18.96
N PRO A 43 10.51 26.92 19.30
CA PRO A 43 9.90 28.23 19.51
C PRO A 43 10.60 29.09 20.56
N GLN A 44 11.32 28.44 21.49
CA GLN A 44 12.11 29.10 22.56
C GLN A 44 13.48 29.64 22.08
N GLY A 45 13.81 29.47 20.79
CA GLY A 45 15.03 29.98 20.20
C GLY A 45 16.16 28.97 20.01
N ALA A 46 16.13 27.85 20.67
CA ALA A 46 17.15 26.80 20.52
C ALA A 46 17.04 26.10 19.16
N ALA A 47 18.16 25.61 18.65
CA ALA A 47 18.21 24.69 17.52
C ALA A 47 18.80 23.35 17.98
N THR A 48 18.11 22.25 17.74
CA THR A 48 18.57 20.90 18.06
C THR A 48 18.79 20.09 16.81
N ARG A 49 19.73 19.15 16.85
CA ARG A 49 19.96 18.24 15.73
C ARG A 49 18.73 17.36 15.54
N ARG A 50 18.24 17.25 14.30
CA ARG A 50 17.16 16.31 13.99
C ARG A 50 17.59 14.88 14.29
N VAL A 51 16.63 14.04 14.63
CA VAL A 51 16.87 12.60 14.76
C VAL A 51 17.31 12.00 13.43
N GLY A 52 18.11 10.95 13.48
CA GLY A 52 18.52 10.20 12.28
C GLY A 52 17.34 9.54 11.58
N THR A 53 17.54 9.17 10.34
CA THR A 53 16.62 8.30 9.58
C THR A 53 17.08 6.86 9.70
N GLN A 54 16.12 5.96 9.78
CA GLN A 54 16.35 4.52 9.76
C GLN A 54 15.79 3.96 8.45
N PHE A 55 16.59 3.17 7.73
CA PHE A 55 16.10 2.38 6.61
C PHE A 55 15.19 1.26 7.16
N ILE A 56 14.02 1.09 6.56
CA ILE A 56 13.06 0.07 6.95
C ILE A 56 13.02 -1.07 5.91
N SER A 57 12.76 -0.74 4.66
CA SER A 57 12.67 -1.72 3.57
C SER A 57 12.73 -1.01 2.22
N GLU A 58 13.11 -1.74 1.21
CA GLU A 58 12.90 -1.35 -0.19
C GLU A 58 11.45 -1.62 -0.60
N ILE A 59 10.97 -0.83 -1.56
CA ILE A 59 9.69 -1.07 -2.22
C ILE A 59 9.80 -2.31 -3.13
N LYS A 60 8.67 -2.86 -3.54
CA LYS A 60 8.62 -4.09 -4.36
C LYS A 60 9.28 -3.93 -5.73
N ASP A 61 9.22 -2.75 -6.30
CA ASP A 61 9.77 -2.38 -7.60
C ASP A 61 10.36 -0.97 -7.49
N SER A 62 11.68 -0.87 -7.50
CA SER A 62 12.41 0.40 -7.32
C SER A 62 12.20 1.37 -8.48
N SER A 63 11.74 0.91 -9.63
CA SER A 63 11.39 1.76 -10.78
C SER A 63 10.01 2.40 -10.67
N ALA A 64 9.14 1.90 -9.79
CA ALA A 64 7.76 2.32 -9.65
C ALA A 64 7.55 3.24 -8.44
N LYS A 65 6.62 4.20 -8.58
CA LYS A 65 6.20 5.03 -7.43
C LYS A 65 5.22 4.27 -6.56
N THR A 66 5.33 4.48 -5.25
CA THR A 66 4.39 3.98 -4.25
C THR A 66 3.79 5.13 -3.45
N ARG A 67 2.70 4.84 -2.74
CA ARG A 67 2.07 5.80 -1.84
C ARG A 67 1.94 5.19 -0.45
N LEU A 68 2.41 5.91 0.57
CA LEU A 68 2.29 5.50 1.97
C LEU A 68 1.04 6.12 2.59
N ILE A 69 0.21 5.29 3.20
CA ILE A 69 -1.04 5.69 3.85
C ILE A 69 -1.04 5.16 5.30
N PRO A 70 -1.19 6.03 6.29
CA PRO A 70 -1.33 5.59 7.68
C PRO A 70 -2.67 4.89 7.90
N PHE A 71 -2.67 3.87 8.76
CA PHE A 71 -3.85 3.19 9.25
C PHE A 71 -3.77 3.11 10.77
N GLU A 72 -4.65 3.81 11.46
CA GLU A 72 -4.65 3.93 12.92
C GLU A 72 -5.72 3.03 13.53
N PHE A 73 -5.32 1.87 14.04
CA PHE A 73 -6.23 0.97 14.74
C PHE A 73 -6.54 1.45 16.16
N SER A 74 -5.51 1.93 16.85
CA SER A 74 -5.62 2.47 18.21
C SER A 74 -4.49 3.47 18.46
N THR A 75 -4.54 4.18 19.57
CA THR A 75 -3.48 5.12 19.99
C THR A 75 -2.10 4.47 20.16
N THR A 76 -2.05 3.15 20.36
CA THR A 76 -0.80 2.39 20.55
C THR A 76 -0.46 1.49 19.37
N GLN A 77 -1.38 1.27 18.44
CA GLN A 77 -1.19 0.37 17.32
C GLN A 77 -1.55 1.04 16.01
N THR A 78 -0.52 1.41 15.27
CA THR A 78 -0.62 2.02 13.95
C THR A 78 0.08 1.17 12.91
N TYR A 79 -0.36 1.27 11.69
CA TYR A 79 0.25 0.65 10.52
C TYR A 79 0.58 1.71 9.50
N MET A 80 1.59 1.44 8.69
CA MET A 80 1.83 2.16 7.45
C MET A 80 1.56 1.20 6.30
N LEU A 81 0.66 1.59 5.42
CA LEU A 81 0.29 0.84 4.22
C LEU A 81 1.08 1.38 3.05
N GLU A 82 1.81 0.52 2.36
CA GLU A 82 2.49 0.83 1.09
C GLU A 82 1.58 0.37 -0.05
N PHE A 83 0.94 1.32 -0.71
CA PHE A 83 0.22 1.08 -1.96
C PHE A 83 1.20 1.16 -3.13
N GLY A 84 1.35 0.07 -3.85
CA GLY A 84 2.16 -0.02 -5.06
C GLY A 84 1.33 -0.52 -6.24
N ASN A 85 2.01 -0.87 -7.33
CA ASN A 85 1.36 -1.36 -8.54
C ASN A 85 0.69 -2.71 -8.29
N LEU A 86 -0.64 -2.72 -8.18
CA LEU A 86 -1.49 -3.90 -7.96
C LEU A 86 -1.25 -4.62 -6.63
N TYR A 87 -0.69 -3.96 -5.62
CA TYR A 87 -0.47 -4.55 -4.30
C TYR A 87 -0.59 -3.54 -3.16
N ILE A 88 -0.79 -4.05 -1.93
CA ILE A 88 -0.58 -3.34 -0.67
C ILE A 88 0.35 -4.18 0.21
N ARG A 89 1.40 -3.56 0.77
CA ARG A 89 2.24 -4.11 1.84
C ARG A 89 2.01 -3.36 3.14
N PHE A 90 2.30 -4.00 4.24
CA PHE A 90 1.96 -3.53 5.57
C PHE A 90 3.20 -3.42 6.44
N PHE A 91 3.32 -2.32 7.16
CA PHE A 91 4.43 -2.06 8.09
C PHE A 91 3.87 -1.76 9.47
N LYS A 92 4.57 -2.23 10.49
CA LYS A 92 4.29 -2.00 11.91
C LYS A 92 5.60 -2.01 12.71
N ASP A 93 5.67 -1.20 13.76
CA ASP A 93 6.79 -1.20 14.71
C ASP A 93 8.17 -1.10 14.04
N LYS A 94 8.30 -0.23 13.03
CA LYS A 94 9.51 0.00 12.22
C LYS A 94 9.98 -1.22 11.42
N GLY A 95 9.09 -2.16 11.13
CA GLY A 95 9.37 -3.35 10.33
C GLY A 95 8.26 -3.66 9.34
N GLN A 96 8.58 -4.44 8.34
CA GLN A 96 7.62 -4.96 7.37
C GLN A 96 6.91 -6.18 7.99
N ILE A 97 5.60 -6.29 7.79
CA ILE A 97 4.84 -7.46 8.28
C ILE A 97 5.15 -8.65 7.38
N THR A 98 5.47 -9.76 8.02
CA THR A 98 5.80 -11.02 7.35
C THR A 98 4.88 -12.14 7.81
N GLU A 99 4.73 -13.16 6.97
CA GLU A 99 3.99 -14.38 7.25
C GLU A 99 4.88 -15.61 7.10
N GLY A 100 4.68 -16.60 7.95
CA GLY A 100 5.32 -17.90 7.88
C GLY A 100 6.84 -17.88 8.00
N ASN A 101 7.35 -18.32 9.11
CA ASN A 101 8.79 -18.47 9.35
C ASN A 101 9.27 -19.81 8.82
N LYS A 102 10.23 -19.82 7.88
CA LYS A 102 10.82 -21.04 7.33
C LYS A 102 12.29 -21.11 7.69
N THR A 103 12.67 -22.19 8.37
CA THR A 103 14.06 -22.42 8.78
C THR A 103 14.95 -22.69 7.56
N ILE A 104 16.06 -21.97 7.49
CA ILE A 104 17.10 -22.18 6.49
C ILE A 104 18.07 -23.25 7.00
N THR A 105 18.40 -24.22 6.16
CA THR A 105 19.36 -25.29 6.47
C THR A 105 20.61 -25.21 5.61
N GLY A 106 20.62 -24.37 4.58
CA GLY A 106 21.77 -24.14 3.71
C GLY A 106 21.60 -22.94 2.79
N ILE A 107 22.70 -22.27 2.44
CA ILE A 107 22.77 -21.29 1.37
C ILE A 107 24.06 -21.52 0.61
N THR A 108 23.98 -21.64 -0.72
CA THR A 108 25.17 -21.85 -1.56
C THR A 108 25.95 -20.54 -1.73
N ALA A 109 27.30 -20.64 -1.76
CA ALA A 109 28.17 -19.55 -2.20
C ALA A 109 28.37 -19.67 -3.71
N ALA A 110 27.39 -19.27 -4.49
CA ALA A 110 27.30 -19.45 -5.93
C ALA A 110 26.58 -18.29 -6.62
N ASN A 111 26.47 -18.35 -7.92
CA ASN A 111 25.66 -17.46 -8.75
C ASN A 111 24.72 -18.32 -9.64
N PRO A 112 23.40 -18.33 -9.37
CA PRO A 112 22.69 -17.67 -8.27
C PRO A 112 22.94 -18.31 -6.90
N ALA A 113 22.62 -17.55 -5.83
CA ALA A 113 22.58 -18.07 -4.48
C ALA A 113 21.30 -18.91 -4.28
N VAL A 114 21.46 -20.17 -3.89
CA VAL A 114 20.34 -21.09 -3.64
C VAL A 114 20.17 -21.32 -2.14
N VAL A 115 18.98 -21.11 -1.65
CA VAL A 115 18.59 -21.36 -0.25
C VAL A 115 17.93 -22.72 -0.14
N THR A 116 18.32 -23.51 0.86
CA THR A 116 17.68 -24.77 1.23
C THR A 116 16.80 -24.54 2.44
N SER A 117 15.52 -24.85 2.32
CA SER A 117 14.51 -24.71 3.39
C SER A 117 13.39 -25.73 3.13
N SER A 118 13.28 -26.75 3.99
CA SER A 118 12.35 -27.85 3.78
C SER A 118 10.88 -27.39 3.76
N SER A 119 10.14 -27.82 2.75
CA SER A 119 8.71 -27.54 2.58
C SER A 119 8.35 -26.07 2.82
N HIS A 120 9.13 -25.16 2.19
CA HIS A 120 8.98 -23.74 2.43
C HIS A 120 7.64 -23.17 1.93
N GLY A 121 7.06 -23.72 0.84
CA GLY A 121 5.76 -23.32 0.30
C GLY A 121 5.74 -21.94 -0.36
N TYR A 122 6.90 -21.37 -0.72
CA TYR A 122 6.99 -20.14 -1.49
C TYR A 122 6.76 -20.41 -2.97
N SER A 123 6.32 -19.38 -3.67
CA SER A 123 6.15 -19.38 -5.12
C SER A 123 7.13 -18.40 -5.78
N ASN A 124 7.46 -18.63 -7.04
CA ASN A 124 8.25 -17.68 -7.82
C ASN A 124 7.59 -16.29 -7.82
N GLY A 125 8.39 -15.26 -7.51
CA GLY A 125 7.90 -13.90 -7.36
C GLY A 125 7.46 -13.51 -5.94
N ASP A 126 7.42 -14.44 -4.99
CA ASP A 126 7.29 -14.10 -3.57
C ASP A 126 8.50 -13.30 -3.10
N PHE A 127 8.30 -12.49 -2.07
CA PHE A 127 9.38 -11.73 -1.44
C PHE A 127 9.62 -12.25 -0.02
N VAL A 128 10.88 -12.45 0.32
CA VAL A 128 11.27 -12.96 1.64
C VAL A 128 12.32 -12.05 2.28
N ILE A 129 12.27 -11.93 3.60
CA ILE A 129 13.32 -11.31 4.40
C ILE A 129 14.08 -12.41 5.11
N ILE A 130 15.40 -12.44 4.95
CA ILE A 130 16.27 -13.42 5.60
C ILE A 130 16.90 -12.78 6.84
N THR A 131 16.87 -13.51 7.97
CA THR A 131 17.44 -13.08 9.23
C THR A 131 18.12 -14.25 9.97
N GLY A 132 19.09 -13.95 10.83
CA GLY A 132 19.68 -14.94 11.74
C GLY A 132 20.62 -15.97 11.09
N VAL A 133 21.08 -15.73 9.88
CA VAL A 133 22.09 -16.57 9.21
C VAL A 133 23.45 -16.31 9.83
N VAL A 134 24.16 -17.40 10.16
CA VAL A 134 25.53 -17.40 10.65
C VAL A 134 26.47 -17.80 9.51
N GLY A 135 27.61 -17.16 9.41
CA GLY A 135 28.55 -17.31 8.30
C GLY A 135 28.23 -16.33 7.19
N MET A 136 27.25 -16.62 6.35
CA MET A 136 26.83 -15.74 5.24
C MET A 136 25.96 -14.56 5.73
N THR A 137 26.51 -13.74 6.59
CA THR A 137 25.77 -12.62 7.24
C THR A 137 25.34 -11.53 6.25
N GLN A 138 25.90 -11.51 5.04
CA GLN A 138 25.58 -10.54 3.99
C GLN A 138 24.13 -10.61 3.52
N VAL A 139 23.44 -11.74 3.77
CA VAL A 139 22.01 -11.90 3.43
C VAL A 139 21.07 -11.41 4.53
N ASN A 140 21.57 -11.20 5.76
CA ASN A 140 20.72 -10.83 6.90
C ASN A 140 20.12 -9.42 6.77
N GLY A 141 18.84 -9.31 7.09
CA GLY A 141 18.10 -8.04 7.07
C GLY A 141 17.78 -7.51 5.68
N LYS A 142 18.02 -8.32 4.65
CA LYS A 142 17.72 -7.96 3.26
C LYS A 142 16.45 -8.64 2.77
N THR A 143 15.80 -7.97 1.83
CA THR A 143 14.67 -8.48 1.06
C THR A 143 15.16 -9.13 -0.22
N PHE A 144 14.65 -10.32 -0.52
CA PHE A 144 14.94 -11.04 -1.74
C PHE A 144 13.65 -11.48 -2.42
N LYS A 145 13.68 -11.55 -3.74
CA LYS A 145 12.65 -12.18 -4.55
C LYS A 145 13.00 -13.64 -4.75
N VAL A 146 11.99 -14.50 -4.61
CA VAL A 146 12.11 -15.95 -4.81
C VAL A 146 12.05 -16.27 -6.28
N ALA A 147 13.01 -17.05 -6.77
CA ALA A 147 13.05 -17.59 -8.12
C ALA A 147 13.36 -19.09 -8.10
N ASP A 148 13.09 -19.77 -9.20
CA ASP A 148 13.35 -21.18 -9.48
C ASP A 148 13.11 -22.11 -8.27
N GLN A 149 11.96 -21.90 -7.63
CA GLN A 149 11.59 -22.62 -6.44
C GLN A 149 11.28 -24.10 -6.71
N THR A 150 11.71 -24.93 -5.81
CA THR A 150 11.30 -26.33 -5.69
C THR A 150 10.58 -26.54 -4.36
N THR A 151 10.25 -27.77 -3.99
CA THR A 151 9.67 -28.04 -2.67
C THR A 151 10.56 -27.61 -1.50
N ASN A 152 11.90 -27.69 -1.67
CA ASN A 152 12.85 -27.51 -0.58
C ASN A 152 13.96 -26.49 -0.87
N THR A 153 13.99 -25.89 -2.06
CA THR A 153 15.01 -24.91 -2.44
C THR A 153 14.41 -23.78 -3.22
N PHE A 154 15.03 -22.60 -3.16
CA PHE A 154 14.69 -21.44 -3.99
C PHE A 154 15.95 -20.59 -4.23
N GLU A 155 16.00 -19.92 -5.36
CA GLU A 155 17.04 -18.97 -5.70
C GLU A 155 16.71 -17.59 -5.18
N LEU A 156 17.76 -16.83 -4.85
CA LEU A 156 17.67 -15.45 -4.41
C LEU A 156 17.90 -14.49 -5.57
N GLN A 157 16.96 -13.61 -5.80
CA GLN A 157 17.10 -12.43 -6.64
C GLN A 157 16.97 -11.17 -5.79
N ASP A 158 17.52 -10.05 -6.27
CA ASP A 158 17.19 -8.75 -5.71
C ASP A 158 15.71 -8.37 -6.02
N VAL A 159 15.26 -7.22 -5.52
CA VAL A 159 13.87 -6.79 -5.71
C VAL A 159 13.53 -6.56 -7.18
N ASP A 160 14.51 -6.25 -8.02
CA ASP A 160 14.34 -5.97 -9.44
C ASP A 160 14.47 -7.25 -10.30
N GLY A 161 14.82 -8.38 -9.70
CA GLY A 161 14.88 -9.69 -10.33
C GLY A 161 16.27 -10.09 -10.87
N THR A 162 17.33 -9.42 -10.43
CA THR A 162 18.71 -9.82 -10.75
C THR A 162 19.18 -10.89 -9.77
N ASP A 163 19.82 -11.94 -10.27
CA ASP A 163 20.32 -13.04 -9.44
C ASP A 163 21.38 -12.57 -8.44
N ILE A 164 21.28 -13.05 -7.22
CA ILE A 164 22.26 -12.76 -6.17
C ILE A 164 23.49 -13.62 -6.38
N ASN A 165 24.61 -12.96 -6.71
CA ASN A 165 25.91 -13.61 -6.76
C ASN A 165 26.53 -13.65 -5.35
N SER A 166 26.48 -14.79 -4.70
CA SER A 166 27.05 -15.02 -3.37
C SER A 166 28.43 -15.69 -3.38
N SER A 167 29.07 -15.86 -4.55
CA SER A 167 30.36 -16.56 -4.67
C SER A 167 31.46 -15.95 -3.81
N ALA A 168 31.43 -14.64 -3.57
CA ALA A 168 32.38 -13.92 -2.72
C ALA A 168 31.91 -13.73 -1.27
N TYR A 169 30.74 -14.28 -0.91
CA TYR A 169 30.22 -14.16 0.46
C TYR A 169 30.92 -15.18 1.38
N THR A 170 30.90 -14.88 2.68
CA THR A 170 31.33 -15.87 3.66
C THR A 170 30.43 -17.10 3.58
N ALA A 171 31.00 -18.29 3.64
CA ALA A 171 30.23 -19.52 3.55
C ALA A 171 29.16 -19.60 4.62
N TYR A 172 27.97 -20.11 4.28
CA TYR A 172 26.92 -20.40 5.24
C TYR A 172 27.42 -21.42 6.27
N SER A 173 27.17 -21.14 7.54
CA SER A 173 27.56 -22.03 8.64
C SER A 173 26.33 -22.67 9.29
N SER A 174 25.36 -21.88 9.72
CA SER A 174 24.15 -22.40 10.40
C SER A 174 23.08 -21.31 10.51
N GLY A 175 21.88 -21.75 10.96
CA GLY A 175 20.78 -20.85 11.35
C GLY A 175 20.13 -20.15 10.17
N GLY A 176 19.32 -19.21 10.50
CA GLY A 176 18.58 -18.39 9.54
C GLY A 176 17.12 -18.79 9.38
N ILE A 177 16.33 -17.76 9.17
CA ILE A 177 14.89 -17.86 8.91
C ILE A 177 14.60 -17.00 7.67
N ALA A 178 13.84 -17.54 6.74
CA ALA A 178 13.21 -16.81 5.67
C ALA A 178 11.77 -16.51 6.06
N ASN A 179 11.40 -15.22 5.99
CA ASN A 179 10.07 -14.75 6.32
C ASN A 179 9.43 -14.17 5.07
N LYS A 180 8.31 -14.73 4.61
CA LYS A 180 7.59 -14.18 3.46
C LYS A 180 6.97 -12.84 3.82
N ILE A 181 7.11 -11.86 2.96
CA ILE A 181 6.49 -10.55 3.11
C ILE A 181 4.99 -10.70 2.88
N TYR A 182 4.21 -10.25 3.88
CA TYR A 182 2.77 -10.22 3.76
C TYR A 182 2.33 -9.09 2.84
N GLN A 183 1.56 -9.43 1.83
CA GLN A 183 0.97 -8.47 0.89
C GLN A 183 -0.39 -8.97 0.39
N ILE A 184 -1.25 -8.06 0.01
CA ILE A 184 -2.49 -8.37 -0.69
C ILE A 184 -2.47 -7.75 -2.09
N THR A 185 -3.23 -8.34 -2.99
CA THR A 185 -3.42 -7.81 -4.36
C THR A 185 -4.49 -6.73 -4.39
N THR A 186 -4.35 -5.80 -5.32
CA THR A 186 -5.34 -4.75 -5.60
C THR A 186 -5.52 -4.57 -7.10
N SER A 187 -6.54 -3.82 -7.49
CA SER A 187 -6.76 -3.40 -8.88
C SER A 187 -6.11 -2.05 -9.21
N TYR A 188 -5.48 -1.38 -8.25
CA TYR A 188 -4.93 -0.03 -8.42
C TYR A 188 -3.55 -0.06 -9.06
N THR A 189 -3.40 0.64 -10.19
CA THR A 189 -2.10 0.80 -10.88
C THR A 189 -1.31 1.98 -10.33
N THR A 190 0.00 2.00 -10.57
CA THR A 190 0.90 3.10 -10.16
C THR A 190 0.36 4.48 -10.57
N ALA A 191 -0.22 4.61 -11.76
CA ALA A 191 -0.76 5.88 -12.26
C ALA A 191 -1.96 6.37 -11.45
N GLN A 192 -2.73 5.46 -10.85
CA GLN A 192 -3.95 5.75 -10.09
C GLN A 192 -3.69 6.06 -8.62
N LEU A 193 -2.53 5.67 -8.07
CA LEU A 193 -2.22 5.85 -6.65
C LEU A 193 -2.37 7.29 -6.14
N PRO A 194 -1.97 8.36 -6.88
CA PRO A 194 -2.14 9.73 -6.42
C PRO A 194 -3.60 10.15 -6.23
N ASP A 195 -4.52 9.57 -7.03
CA ASP A 195 -5.92 9.97 -7.05
C ASP A 195 -6.79 9.20 -6.06
N LEU A 196 -6.25 8.16 -5.43
CA LEU A 196 -6.94 7.40 -4.39
C LEU A 196 -7.33 8.32 -3.22
N LYS A 197 -8.57 8.21 -2.77
CA LYS A 197 -9.08 8.88 -1.57
C LYS A 197 -9.38 7.85 -0.49
N PHE A 198 -9.10 8.21 0.75
CA PHE A 198 -9.20 7.31 1.87
C PHE A 198 -10.05 7.93 2.97
N ALA A 199 -10.88 7.11 3.58
CA ALA A 199 -11.59 7.43 4.81
C ALA A 199 -11.55 6.20 5.72
N GLN A 200 -11.12 6.37 6.97
CA GLN A 200 -10.99 5.27 7.92
C GLN A 200 -11.99 5.40 9.05
N SER A 201 -12.56 4.28 9.45
CA SER A 201 -13.36 4.12 10.67
C SER A 201 -12.97 2.81 11.34
N ALA A 202 -12.37 2.89 12.54
CA ALA A 202 -11.89 1.74 13.29
C ALA A 202 -11.02 0.79 12.43
N ASP A 203 -11.41 -0.46 12.29
CA ASP A 203 -10.70 -1.51 11.54
C ASP A 203 -10.97 -1.52 10.03
N VAL A 204 -11.66 -0.53 9.51
CA VAL A 204 -12.05 -0.46 8.11
C VAL A 204 -11.59 0.85 7.49
N MET A 205 -10.92 0.76 6.34
CA MET A 205 -10.58 1.90 5.50
C MET A 205 -11.34 1.79 4.18
N PHE A 206 -12.11 2.82 3.86
CA PHE A 206 -12.76 2.95 2.56
C PHE A 206 -11.80 3.60 1.58
N ILE A 207 -11.78 3.07 0.37
CA ILE A 207 -10.91 3.50 -0.71
C ILE A 207 -11.77 3.84 -1.92
N CYS A 208 -11.63 5.07 -2.41
CA CYS A 208 -12.39 5.57 -3.55
C CYS A 208 -11.47 6.01 -4.68
N HIS A 209 -11.84 5.68 -5.90
CA HIS A 209 -11.18 6.13 -7.13
C HIS A 209 -12.25 6.28 -8.22
N ASN A 210 -12.07 7.23 -9.15
CA ASN A 210 -13.07 7.51 -10.19
C ASN A 210 -13.27 6.37 -11.21
N SER A 211 -12.31 5.45 -11.33
CA SER A 211 -12.34 4.32 -12.28
C SER A 211 -12.56 2.97 -11.60
N HIS A 212 -12.83 2.94 -10.31
CA HIS A 212 -13.05 1.71 -9.53
C HIS A 212 -14.25 1.88 -8.62
N GLU A 213 -14.95 0.79 -8.35
CA GLU A 213 -15.98 0.75 -7.32
C GLU A 213 -15.36 1.03 -5.94
N VAL A 214 -16.18 1.60 -5.05
CA VAL A 214 -15.73 1.89 -3.68
C VAL A 214 -15.35 0.59 -3.01
N SER A 215 -14.13 0.52 -2.54
CA SER A 215 -13.61 -0.66 -1.84
C SER A 215 -13.45 -0.39 -0.35
N LYS A 216 -13.53 -1.42 0.45
CA LYS A 216 -13.19 -1.43 1.87
C LYS A 216 -12.04 -2.37 2.15
N LEU A 217 -11.03 -1.86 2.83
CA LEU A 217 -9.93 -2.63 3.37
C LEU A 217 -10.22 -2.88 4.84
N SER A 218 -10.52 -4.12 5.20
CA SER A 218 -10.85 -4.54 6.56
C SER A 218 -9.69 -5.31 7.17
N ARG A 219 -9.38 -5.01 8.43
CA ARG A 219 -8.33 -5.66 9.20
C ARG A 219 -8.93 -6.53 10.30
N THR A 220 -8.49 -7.79 10.39
CA THR A 220 -8.83 -8.69 11.49
C THR A 220 -7.59 -9.17 12.26
N GLY A 221 -6.39 -8.96 11.73
CA GLY A 221 -5.11 -9.32 12.35
C GLY A 221 -3.93 -8.66 11.66
N HIS A 222 -2.70 -8.91 12.13
CA HIS A 222 -1.49 -8.33 11.52
C HIS A 222 -1.29 -8.83 10.09
N THR A 223 -1.57 -10.10 9.85
CA THR A 223 -1.47 -10.79 8.55
C THR A 223 -2.85 -11.22 8.03
N SER A 224 -3.89 -10.48 8.40
CA SER A 224 -5.26 -10.77 8.01
C SER A 224 -5.98 -9.48 7.60
N TRP A 225 -5.86 -9.18 6.32
CA TRP A 225 -6.47 -8.02 5.70
C TRP A 225 -7.27 -8.46 4.48
N THR A 226 -8.44 -7.90 4.31
CA THR A 226 -9.33 -8.21 3.19
C THR A 226 -9.72 -6.92 2.47
N LEU A 227 -9.43 -6.88 1.18
CA LEU A 227 -9.94 -5.83 0.28
C LEU A 227 -11.16 -6.38 -0.44
N SER A 228 -12.29 -5.72 -0.30
CA SER A 228 -13.55 -6.08 -0.97
C SER A 228 -14.28 -4.84 -1.44
N GLU A 229 -15.06 -4.94 -2.46
CA GLU A 229 -15.98 -3.89 -2.88
C GLU A 229 -17.05 -3.65 -1.82
N VAL A 230 -17.53 -2.43 -1.75
CA VAL A 230 -18.62 -2.06 -0.86
C VAL A 230 -19.93 -2.40 -1.56
N ASP A 231 -20.68 -3.32 -0.99
CA ASP A 231 -22.06 -3.55 -1.40
C ASP A 231 -22.94 -2.48 -0.75
N PHE A 232 -23.46 -1.60 -1.56
CA PHE A 232 -24.44 -0.62 -1.13
C PHE A 232 -25.81 -1.29 -1.11
N ALA A 233 -26.25 -1.71 0.07
CA ALA A 233 -27.53 -2.38 0.26
C ALA A 233 -28.74 -1.52 -0.16
N GLU A 234 -28.55 -0.19 -0.20
CA GLU A 234 -29.52 0.75 -0.75
C GLU A 234 -28.88 1.50 -1.92
N THR A 235 -29.33 1.23 -3.10
CA THR A 235 -29.01 2.03 -4.28
C THR A 235 -29.53 3.45 -4.08
N GLY A 236 -28.81 4.44 -4.58
CA GLY A 236 -29.19 5.86 -4.52
C GLY A 236 -30.60 6.14 -5.04
N PRO A 237 -30.98 7.41 -5.11
CA PRO A 237 -32.36 7.76 -5.50
C PRO A 237 -32.69 7.13 -6.86
N TYR A 238 -33.73 6.34 -6.88
CA TYR A 238 -34.26 5.76 -8.10
C TYR A 238 -34.87 6.85 -8.98
N LEU A 239 -34.88 6.64 -10.28
CA LEU A 239 -35.72 7.40 -11.19
C LEU A 239 -37.19 7.20 -10.77
N SER A 240 -38.06 8.12 -11.19
CA SER A 240 -39.50 8.02 -10.92
C SER A 240 -40.03 6.65 -11.26
N GLU A 241 -40.98 6.16 -10.48
CA GLU A 241 -41.64 4.90 -10.75
C GLU A 241 -42.18 4.85 -12.19
N ASN A 242 -42.08 3.69 -12.83
CA ASN A 242 -42.71 3.47 -14.14
C ASN A 242 -44.23 3.54 -14.00
N THR A 243 -44.84 4.55 -14.58
CA THR A 243 -46.28 4.77 -14.58
C THR A 243 -47.00 4.07 -15.76
N THR A 244 -46.23 3.38 -16.62
CA THR A 244 -46.82 2.63 -17.77
C THR A 244 -47.31 1.26 -17.32
N ALA A 245 -48.16 0.63 -18.17
CA ALA A 245 -48.64 -0.73 -17.93
C ALA A 245 -47.59 -1.82 -18.23
N THR A 246 -46.35 -1.43 -18.55
CA THR A 246 -45.24 -2.37 -18.80
C THR A 246 -44.83 -3.07 -17.54
N THR A 247 -44.85 -4.38 -17.53
CA THR A 247 -44.39 -5.21 -16.42
C THR A 247 -43.09 -5.89 -16.75
N LEU A 248 -42.23 -6.06 -15.75
CA LEU A 248 -40.99 -6.81 -15.80
C LEU A 248 -41.17 -8.12 -15.04
N THR A 249 -40.96 -9.24 -15.72
CA THR A 249 -41.12 -10.56 -15.11
C THR A 249 -39.79 -11.30 -15.12
N PRO A 250 -39.20 -11.58 -13.94
CA PRO A 250 -38.00 -12.44 -13.85
C PRO A 250 -38.37 -13.90 -14.13
N ALA A 251 -37.47 -14.63 -14.78
CA ALA A 251 -37.63 -16.06 -15.03
C ALA A 251 -37.61 -16.93 -13.77
N SER A 252 -37.10 -16.38 -12.65
CA SER A 252 -37.04 -17.03 -11.34
C SER A 252 -37.29 -16.01 -10.25
N SER A 253 -38.00 -16.41 -9.20
CA SER A 253 -38.25 -15.57 -7.99
C SER A 253 -37.17 -15.67 -6.91
N GLY A 254 -36.16 -16.53 -7.09
CA GLY A 254 -35.05 -16.71 -6.14
C GLY A 254 -33.90 -15.78 -6.43
N THR A 255 -33.06 -15.59 -5.41
CA THR A 255 -31.78 -14.88 -5.57
C THR A 255 -30.82 -15.71 -6.45
N GLY A 256 -30.19 -15.08 -7.44
CA GLY A 256 -29.24 -15.76 -8.33
C GLY A 256 -28.61 -14.80 -9.34
N THR A 257 -27.62 -15.29 -10.05
CA THR A 257 -26.98 -14.58 -11.16
C THR A 257 -27.49 -15.12 -12.50
N GLY A 258 -27.54 -14.26 -13.53
CA GLY A 258 -27.95 -14.67 -14.88
C GLY A 258 -29.46 -14.97 -15.01
N VAL A 259 -30.28 -14.37 -14.14
CA VAL A 259 -31.76 -14.49 -14.28
C VAL A 259 -32.25 -13.57 -15.40
N ASN A 260 -32.86 -14.15 -16.40
CA ASN A 260 -33.46 -13.37 -17.49
C ASN A 260 -34.73 -12.63 -17.00
N ILE A 261 -34.83 -11.37 -17.37
CA ILE A 261 -35.99 -10.52 -17.08
C ILE A 261 -36.68 -10.20 -18.40
N THR A 262 -37.96 -10.49 -18.50
CA THR A 262 -38.77 -10.22 -19.68
C THR A 262 -39.68 -9.03 -19.43
N ALA A 263 -39.63 -8.05 -20.32
CA ALA A 263 -40.56 -6.93 -20.32
C ALA A 263 -41.79 -7.27 -21.18
N SER A 264 -43.00 -6.92 -20.70
CA SER A 264 -44.23 -7.12 -21.47
C SER A 264 -44.36 -6.18 -22.69
N SER A 265 -43.64 -5.06 -22.66
CA SER A 265 -43.57 -4.06 -23.73
C SER A 265 -42.29 -3.24 -23.57
N THR A 266 -41.91 -2.51 -24.60
CA THR A 266 -40.81 -1.50 -24.49
C THR A 266 -41.30 -0.14 -23.98
N THR A 267 -42.62 0.08 -23.91
CA THR A 267 -43.21 1.36 -23.51
C THR A 267 -42.76 1.74 -22.10
N GLY A 268 -42.19 2.91 -21.93
CA GLY A 268 -41.68 3.41 -20.66
C GLY A 268 -40.28 2.94 -20.31
N ILE A 269 -39.65 2.08 -21.13
CA ILE A 269 -38.25 1.69 -20.96
C ILE A 269 -37.43 2.48 -21.99
N ASN A 270 -36.50 3.33 -21.54
CA ASN A 270 -35.65 4.18 -22.41
C ASN A 270 -36.42 4.95 -23.51
N GLY A 271 -37.55 5.54 -23.12
CA GLY A 271 -38.37 6.28 -24.10
C GLY A 271 -39.15 5.44 -25.11
N GLY A 272 -39.16 4.11 -24.96
CA GLY A 272 -39.80 3.15 -25.86
C GLY A 272 -38.82 2.25 -26.60
N ASP A 273 -37.54 2.50 -26.48
CA ASP A 273 -36.46 1.75 -27.16
C ASP A 273 -36.13 0.40 -26.50
N GLY A 274 -36.74 0.12 -25.34
CA GLY A 274 -36.46 -1.09 -24.55
C GLY A 274 -35.11 -1.07 -23.84
N CYS A 275 -34.66 -2.21 -23.31
CA CYS A 275 -33.38 -2.34 -22.65
C CYS A 275 -32.22 -2.17 -23.65
N GLN A 276 -31.23 -1.39 -23.29
CA GLN A 276 -30.06 -1.03 -24.07
C GLN A 276 -28.78 -1.52 -23.42
N THR A 277 -27.70 -1.65 -24.16
CA THR A 277 -26.37 -1.99 -23.64
C THR A 277 -25.87 -0.97 -22.63
N THR A 278 -26.35 0.28 -22.68
CA THR A 278 -26.06 1.35 -21.73
C THR A 278 -26.74 1.13 -20.38
N ASP A 279 -27.64 0.17 -20.24
CA ASP A 279 -28.31 -0.16 -18.98
C ASP A 279 -27.51 -1.18 -18.16
N VAL A 280 -26.49 -1.79 -18.73
CA VAL A 280 -25.59 -2.71 -18.00
C VAL A 280 -24.94 -1.96 -16.84
N GLY A 281 -25.02 -2.56 -15.65
CA GLY A 281 -24.57 -1.95 -14.39
C GLY A 281 -25.65 -1.18 -13.63
N ARG A 282 -26.78 -0.84 -14.27
CA ARG A 282 -27.93 -0.22 -13.60
C ARG A 282 -28.68 -1.25 -12.74
N ILE A 283 -29.43 -0.74 -11.77
CA ILE A 283 -30.22 -1.53 -10.84
C ILE A 283 -31.71 -1.34 -11.12
N LEU A 284 -32.40 -2.45 -11.23
CA LEU A 284 -33.85 -2.49 -11.29
C LEU A 284 -34.42 -2.83 -9.92
N LYS A 285 -35.43 -2.07 -9.47
CA LYS A 285 -36.16 -2.35 -8.24
C LYS A 285 -37.53 -2.97 -8.59
N PHE A 286 -37.85 -4.08 -7.93
CA PHE A 286 -39.12 -4.77 -8.03
C PHE A 286 -39.73 -4.89 -6.65
N ASN A 287 -40.92 -4.36 -6.41
CA ASN A 287 -41.61 -4.50 -5.11
C ASN A 287 -40.70 -4.55 -3.88
N SER A 288 -40.18 -5.72 -3.54
CA SER A 288 -39.27 -5.97 -2.41
C SER A 288 -37.88 -6.49 -2.81
N GLY A 289 -37.55 -6.51 -4.11
CA GLY A 289 -36.28 -7.03 -4.62
C GLY A 289 -35.55 -6.05 -5.52
N GLU A 290 -34.28 -6.28 -5.70
CA GLU A 290 -33.41 -5.53 -6.59
C GLU A 290 -32.61 -6.47 -7.48
N ALA A 291 -32.31 -6.06 -8.69
CA ALA A 291 -31.47 -6.80 -9.62
C ALA A 291 -30.54 -5.85 -10.37
N LYS A 292 -29.25 -6.20 -10.46
CA LYS A 292 -28.27 -5.47 -11.27
C LYS A 292 -28.31 -6.05 -12.70
N ILE A 293 -28.41 -5.20 -13.71
CA ILE A 293 -28.37 -5.59 -15.11
C ILE A 293 -26.92 -5.97 -15.45
N THR A 294 -26.69 -7.17 -15.96
CA THR A 294 -25.36 -7.70 -16.31
C THR A 294 -25.15 -7.93 -17.80
N ALA A 295 -26.22 -7.99 -18.59
CA ALA A 295 -26.16 -8.16 -20.04
C ALA A 295 -27.41 -7.58 -20.73
#